data_1bc15f571cd26524cfb5634cdb9f4d45
#
_entry.id   1bc15f571cd26524cfb5634cdb9f4d45
#
_cell.length_a   1.000
_cell.length_b   1.000
_cell.length_c   1.000
_cell.angle_alpha   90.00
_cell.angle_beta   90.00
_cell.angle_gamma   90.00
#
_symmetry.space_group_name_H-M   'P 1'
#
loop_
_entity.id
_entity.type
_entity.pdbx_description
1 polymer ?
#
loop_
_entity_poly.entity_id
_entity_poly.type
_entity_poly.pdbx_seq_one_letter_code
_entity_poly.pdbx_strand_id
1 'polypeptide(L)'
;MKRIKSLEVKNSPFYEDFKIYFDEKMNCIMGGRGTGKSTILYFLKSALSLDFSKNKTIEILKSNLGNGEIIVEMESIDGSLYRIIKTLNEEPQPFKLPNQDFISLARIFDEIECDFYETNQIEKIGRSPEDRLSLIDKKVSSDLYELKKAITKSQIDLDANAQDLKIFTYRINQIIDSISQYNNLEQEIEELKKNEPIGIAPEEKIEFENADINEKKRTDEKRFFHKATHVFSDLQNQILLFTKDLDENFANALLNQENFFNRDLINDKVKEIEGNNNQIYNKLEEINALLMQNAKVLNSNYNEVIQIHERQQAEFVTLKQKFDKNRDYFNRYNVLTNRLKERETLEQEIKERQVRKNRLVVERKQLVDKFNAIKNDIFRLRLSAIKEINEMLKGDVMITLKFSGIMDVFEESLREALRGSGLKYNELVNRIVETFKPDQFAKIIHDKDVENLKIITGIDESRSIALIQALHDTDEIYIIESLYCNDLPDFKLKIEGDILKENYKNSDELSMGQRCTTVLPIIFTVSDNPLIIDQPEDNLDNKYISEKIHSIIKDQKENRQLLFITHNPNIPVLSDSEYNLFLNYENKMSKKLKEGNVDDVKDDILKILEGGENAFKKRKEKYNLDYGV
;
A
#
# COMPACT_ATOMS: atom_id res chain seq x y z
N MET A 1 -9.15 28.17 15.09
CA MET A 1 -9.68 26.80 15.43
C MET A 1 -10.73 26.44 14.40
N LYS A 2 -10.65 25.23 13.80
CA LYS A 2 -11.76 24.73 12.95
C LYS A 2 -13.00 24.49 13.81
N ARG A 3 -14.17 24.82 13.30
CA ARG A 3 -15.42 24.54 14.04
C ARG A 3 -16.63 24.37 13.14
N ILE A 4 -17.54 23.53 13.56
CA ILE A 4 -18.89 23.42 13.03
C ILE A 4 -19.71 24.54 13.67
N LYS A 5 -20.29 25.44 12.86
CA LYS A 5 -21.10 26.55 13.36
C LYS A 5 -22.57 26.16 13.51
N SER A 6 -23.10 25.47 12.51
CA SER A 6 -24.50 25.06 12.55
C SER A 6 -24.76 23.79 11.76
N LEU A 7 -25.81 23.09 12.13
CA LEU A 7 -26.46 22.02 11.39
C LEU A 7 -27.92 22.37 11.19
N GLU A 8 -28.38 22.42 9.97
CA GLU A 8 -29.78 22.58 9.62
C GLU A 8 -30.24 21.37 8.78
N VAL A 9 -31.40 20.83 9.11
CA VAL A 9 -32.02 19.71 8.41
C VAL A 9 -33.38 20.13 7.94
N LYS A 10 -33.63 20.11 6.63
CA LYS A 10 -34.88 20.51 6.00
C LYS A 10 -35.57 19.34 5.34
N ASN A 11 -36.90 19.39 5.36
CA ASN A 11 -37.76 18.40 4.70
C ASN A 11 -37.48 16.94 5.08
N SER A 12 -36.99 16.71 6.31
CA SER A 12 -36.74 15.36 6.84
C SER A 12 -38.05 14.74 7.35
N PRO A 13 -38.28 13.44 7.11
CA PRO A 13 -39.41 12.73 7.71
C PRO A 13 -39.22 12.46 9.22
N PHE A 14 -38.01 12.65 9.73
CA PHE A 14 -37.64 12.33 11.12
C PHE A 14 -37.41 13.55 11.99
N TYR A 15 -36.95 14.68 11.44
CA TYR A 15 -36.73 15.92 12.19
C TYR A 15 -37.73 17.02 11.77
N GLU A 16 -38.32 17.71 12.73
CA GLU A 16 -39.22 18.85 12.48
C GLU A 16 -38.46 20.16 12.64
N ASP A 17 -38.37 20.98 11.57
CA ASP A 17 -37.75 22.31 11.55
C ASP A 17 -36.44 22.39 12.37
N PHE A 18 -35.48 21.53 12.03
CA PHE A 18 -34.34 21.24 12.89
C PHE A 18 -33.14 22.10 12.51
N LYS A 19 -32.75 23.02 13.39
CA LYS A 19 -31.52 23.79 13.26
C LYS A 19 -30.80 23.91 14.59
N ILE A 20 -29.51 23.61 14.62
CA ILE A 20 -28.63 23.70 15.79
C ILE A 20 -27.53 24.70 15.49
N TYR A 21 -27.19 25.56 16.46
CA TYR A 21 -25.99 26.37 16.48
C TYR A 21 -25.06 25.82 17.56
N PHE A 22 -23.84 25.47 17.15
CA PHE A 22 -22.86 24.90 18.07
C PHE A 22 -21.98 25.99 18.68
N ASP A 23 -21.65 25.81 19.97
CA ASP A 23 -20.61 26.58 20.65
C ASP A 23 -19.21 26.16 20.10
N GLU A 24 -18.25 27.06 20.21
CA GLU A 24 -16.89 26.82 19.74
C GLU A 24 -16.10 25.81 20.60
N LYS A 25 -16.53 25.60 21.86
CA LYS A 25 -15.86 24.71 22.81
C LYS A 25 -16.57 23.36 22.90
N MET A 26 -17.41 23.17 23.91
CA MET A 26 -18.01 21.86 24.18
C MET A 26 -19.52 21.89 23.98
N ASN A 27 -20.01 20.92 23.24
CA ASN A 27 -21.41 20.71 22.90
C ASN A 27 -21.86 19.31 23.32
N CYS A 28 -22.98 19.17 23.96
CA CYS A 28 -23.56 17.90 24.35
C CYS A 28 -24.99 17.74 23.79
N ILE A 29 -25.22 16.62 23.09
CA ILE A 29 -26.53 16.24 22.57
C ILE A 29 -27.07 15.10 23.43
N MET A 30 -28.19 15.34 24.09
CA MET A 30 -28.78 14.45 25.07
C MET A 30 -30.25 14.14 24.74
N GLY A 31 -30.83 13.16 25.42
CA GLY A 31 -32.23 12.76 25.24
C GLY A 31 -32.44 11.27 25.47
N GLY A 32 -33.67 10.82 25.44
CA GLY A 32 -34.04 9.42 25.59
C GLY A 32 -33.55 8.52 24.47
N ARG A 33 -33.75 7.20 24.58
CA ARG A 33 -33.44 6.26 23.49
C ARG A 33 -34.38 6.52 22.31
N GLY A 34 -33.85 6.43 21.08
CA GLY A 34 -34.64 6.61 19.86
C GLY A 34 -34.94 8.06 19.46
N THR A 35 -34.44 9.06 20.20
CA THR A 35 -34.68 10.50 19.91
C THR A 35 -33.83 11.05 18.75
N GLY A 36 -33.02 10.24 18.08
CA GLY A 36 -32.24 10.69 16.92
C GLY A 36 -30.86 11.24 17.23
N LYS A 37 -30.37 11.15 18.47
CA LYS A 37 -29.03 11.66 18.82
C LYS A 37 -27.92 11.19 17.89
N SER A 38 -27.77 9.88 17.72
CA SER A 38 -26.75 9.30 16.82
C SER A 38 -26.99 9.65 15.35
N THR A 39 -28.24 9.94 14.95
CA THR A 39 -28.55 10.38 13.58
C THR A 39 -27.85 11.70 13.24
N ILE A 40 -27.70 12.61 14.22
CA ILE A 40 -26.97 13.88 14.05
C ILE A 40 -25.50 13.61 13.68
N LEU A 41 -24.84 12.64 14.35
CA LEU A 41 -23.47 12.25 13.99
C LEU A 41 -23.40 11.76 12.53
N TYR A 42 -24.33 10.90 12.11
CA TYR A 42 -24.32 10.38 10.73
C TYR A 42 -24.64 11.47 9.71
N PHE A 43 -25.48 12.45 10.04
CA PHE A 43 -25.75 13.59 9.19
C PHE A 43 -24.50 14.47 9.02
N LEU A 44 -23.83 14.82 10.13
CA LEU A 44 -22.56 15.56 10.07
C LEU A 44 -21.49 14.76 9.31
N LYS A 45 -21.35 13.46 9.61
CA LYS A 45 -20.40 12.59 8.92
C LYS A 45 -20.67 12.50 7.43
N SER A 46 -21.94 12.41 7.01
CA SER A 46 -22.29 12.35 5.59
C SER A 46 -21.97 13.63 4.82
N ALA A 47 -21.96 14.78 5.48
CA ALA A 47 -21.67 16.08 4.89
C ALA A 47 -20.16 16.44 4.94
N LEU A 48 -19.43 15.97 5.95
CA LEU A 48 -18.07 16.42 6.27
C LEU A 48 -17.00 15.33 6.10
N SER A 49 -17.33 14.14 5.59
CA SER A 49 -16.38 13.03 5.39
C SER A 49 -16.30 12.63 3.92
N LEU A 50 -15.12 12.28 3.46
CA LEU A 50 -14.93 11.67 2.12
C LEU A 50 -15.51 10.25 2.05
N ASP A 51 -15.77 9.62 3.19
CA ASP A 51 -16.30 8.26 3.31
C ASP A 51 -17.81 8.24 3.58
N PHE A 52 -18.55 9.01 2.79
CA PHE A 52 -20.01 9.14 2.91
C PHE A 52 -20.79 7.93 2.34
N SER A 53 -20.10 7.00 1.65
CA SER A 53 -20.70 5.87 0.95
C SER A 53 -20.84 4.60 1.79
N LYS A 54 -20.49 4.61 3.08
CA LYS A 54 -20.65 3.43 3.96
C LYS A 54 -22.10 3.01 4.08
N ASN A 55 -22.39 1.72 3.94
CA ASN A 55 -23.75 1.15 3.96
C ASN A 55 -24.61 1.65 5.13
N LYS A 56 -24.06 1.67 6.35
CA LYS A 56 -24.76 2.14 7.54
C LYS A 56 -25.16 3.63 7.45
N THR A 57 -24.29 4.50 6.98
CA THR A 57 -24.58 5.92 6.78
C THR A 57 -25.70 6.10 5.77
N ILE A 58 -25.65 5.41 4.64
CA ILE A 58 -26.68 5.44 3.61
C ILE A 58 -28.03 4.95 4.14
N GLU A 59 -28.07 3.86 4.90
CA GLU A 59 -29.31 3.34 5.51
C GLU A 59 -29.96 4.36 6.45
N ILE A 60 -29.16 5.05 7.28
CA ILE A 60 -29.63 6.08 8.17
C ILE A 60 -30.14 7.31 7.39
N LEU A 61 -29.44 7.73 6.35
CA LEU A 61 -29.90 8.79 5.46
C LEU A 61 -31.24 8.42 4.79
N LYS A 62 -31.37 7.21 4.25
CA LYS A 62 -32.61 6.74 3.62
C LYS A 62 -33.79 6.78 4.61
N SER A 63 -33.58 6.33 5.83
CA SER A 63 -34.67 6.21 6.82
C SER A 63 -35.01 7.54 7.48
N ASN A 64 -34.02 8.41 7.72
CA ASN A 64 -34.22 9.60 8.56
C ASN A 64 -34.16 10.93 7.81
N LEU A 65 -33.46 10.99 6.65
CA LEU A 65 -33.42 12.18 5.81
C LEU A 65 -34.48 12.12 4.69
N GLY A 66 -34.65 10.95 4.04
CA GLY A 66 -35.55 10.80 2.90
C GLY A 66 -35.16 11.73 1.75
N ASN A 67 -36.11 12.56 1.30
CA ASN A 67 -35.88 13.59 0.25
C ASN A 67 -35.44 14.94 0.82
N GLY A 68 -35.07 14.99 2.12
CA GLY A 68 -34.60 16.20 2.77
C GLY A 68 -33.16 16.57 2.41
N GLU A 69 -32.72 17.68 2.97
CA GLU A 69 -31.36 18.19 2.84
C GLU A 69 -30.72 18.46 4.20
N ILE A 70 -29.42 18.22 4.28
CA ILE A 70 -28.56 18.56 5.40
C ILE A 70 -27.73 19.76 4.98
N ILE A 71 -27.71 20.80 5.78
CA ILE A 71 -26.90 22.00 5.56
C ILE A 71 -25.99 22.16 6.79
N VAL A 72 -24.68 22.12 6.56
CA VAL A 72 -23.67 22.32 7.60
C VAL A 72 -22.87 23.58 7.29
N GLU A 73 -22.74 24.47 8.26
CA GLU A 73 -21.83 25.60 8.15
C GLU A 73 -20.61 25.36 9.02
N MET A 74 -19.44 25.55 8.41
CA MET A 74 -18.13 25.39 9.05
C MET A 74 -17.26 26.62 8.89
N GLU A 75 -16.42 26.83 9.88
CA GLU A 75 -15.35 27.83 9.87
C GLU A 75 -14.01 27.11 9.93
N SER A 76 -13.14 27.40 8.96
CA SER A 76 -11.76 26.88 8.91
C SER A 76 -10.82 27.66 9.83
N ILE A 77 -9.56 27.21 9.93
CA ILE A 77 -8.54 27.83 10.79
C ILE A 77 -8.26 29.28 10.38
N ASP A 78 -8.31 29.58 9.08
CA ASP A 78 -8.08 30.92 8.52
C ASP A 78 -9.30 31.85 8.61
N GLY A 79 -10.41 31.37 9.18
CA GLY A 79 -11.67 32.10 9.30
C GLY A 79 -12.56 32.04 8.05
N SER A 80 -12.20 31.27 7.03
CA SER A 80 -13.07 31.04 5.87
C SER A 80 -14.32 30.29 6.27
N LEU A 81 -15.48 30.73 5.76
CA LEU A 81 -16.76 30.10 6.02
C LEU A 81 -17.20 29.24 4.84
N TYR A 82 -17.60 28.03 5.14
CA TYR A 82 -18.10 27.05 4.17
C TYR A 82 -19.51 26.61 4.54
N ARG A 83 -20.37 26.53 3.53
CA ARG A 83 -21.70 25.91 3.65
C ARG A 83 -21.69 24.65 2.81
N ILE A 84 -21.91 23.51 3.44
CA ILE A 84 -21.95 22.19 2.82
C ILE A 84 -23.39 21.71 2.78
N ILE A 85 -23.88 21.40 1.58
CA ILE A 85 -25.24 20.86 1.37
C ILE A 85 -25.12 19.40 1.00
N LYS A 86 -25.87 18.53 1.68
CA LYS A 86 -25.89 17.07 1.43
C LYS A 86 -27.34 16.59 1.31
N THR A 87 -27.66 15.94 0.20
CA THR A 87 -28.90 15.20 -0.05
C THR A 87 -28.61 13.68 -0.06
N LEU A 88 -29.64 12.85 -0.09
CA LEU A 88 -29.47 11.39 -0.06
C LEU A 88 -28.60 10.88 -1.23
N ASN A 89 -28.86 11.37 -2.44
CA ASN A 89 -28.32 10.79 -3.68
C ASN A 89 -27.12 11.56 -4.26
N GLU A 90 -26.80 12.74 -3.73
CA GLU A 90 -25.72 13.59 -4.23
C GLU A 90 -24.54 13.59 -3.28
N GLU A 91 -23.34 13.79 -3.80
CA GLU A 91 -22.17 14.06 -2.99
C GLU A 91 -22.31 15.38 -2.22
N PRO A 92 -21.60 15.56 -1.07
CA PRO A 92 -21.59 16.83 -0.39
C PRO A 92 -21.15 17.97 -1.31
N GLN A 93 -21.92 19.05 -1.31
CA GLN A 93 -21.68 20.23 -2.13
C GLN A 93 -21.22 21.41 -1.28
N PRO A 94 -19.92 21.68 -1.17
CA PRO A 94 -19.39 22.81 -0.42
C PRO A 94 -19.42 24.11 -1.22
N PHE A 95 -19.81 25.19 -0.55
CA PHE A 95 -19.82 26.55 -1.06
C PHE A 95 -19.03 27.47 -0.11
N LYS A 96 -18.12 28.27 -0.64
CA LYS A 96 -17.43 29.31 0.15
C LYS A 96 -18.29 30.55 0.31
N LEU A 97 -18.49 30.99 1.53
CA LEU A 97 -19.24 32.22 1.83
C LEU A 97 -18.30 33.44 1.84
N PRO A 98 -18.83 34.67 1.56
CA PRO A 98 -20.24 35.01 1.28
C PRO A 98 -20.67 34.80 -0.18
N ASN A 99 -19.73 34.60 -1.12
CA ASN A 99 -20.01 34.61 -2.57
C ASN A 99 -20.80 33.38 -3.04
N GLN A 100 -20.89 32.33 -2.24
CA GLN A 100 -21.47 31.03 -2.59
C GLN A 100 -20.76 30.36 -3.79
N ASP A 101 -19.45 30.55 -3.90
CA ASP A 101 -18.63 29.87 -4.91
C ASP A 101 -18.55 28.39 -4.60
N PHE A 102 -18.94 27.55 -5.56
CA PHE A 102 -18.79 26.10 -5.41
C PHE A 102 -17.31 25.68 -5.43
N ILE A 103 -16.92 24.83 -4.50
CA ILE A 103 -15.57 24.26 -4.43
C ILE A 103 -15.71 22.75 -4.23
N SER A 104 -14.90 21.94 -4.93
CA SER A 104 -14.95 20.48 -4.71
C SER A 104 -14.57 20.11 -3.27
N LEU A 105 -15.24 19.11 -2.71
CA LEU A 105 -14.97 18.62 -1.35
C LEU A 105 -13.50 18.20 -1.17
N ALA A 106 -12.94 17.51 -2.13
CA ALA A 106 -11.54 17.06 -2.08
C ALA A 106 -10.53 18.21 -1.95
N ARG A 107 -10.85 19.40 -2.49
CA ARG A 107 -9.95 20.57 -2.43
C ARG A 107 -9.93 21.26 -1.07
N ILE A 108 -11.04 21.19 -0.34
CA ILE A 108 -11.18 21.87 0.95
C ILE A 108 -11.23 20.87 2.12
N PHE A 109 -11.05 19.58 1.85
CA PHE A 109 -11.25 18.54 2.87
C PHE A 109 -10.39 18.81 4.11
N ASP A 110 -9.12 19.13 3.93
CA ASP A 110 -8.20 19.42 5.04
C ASP A 110 -8.65 20.66 5.87
N GLU A 111 -9.41 21.57 5.27
CA GLU A 111 -9.94 22.76 5.94
C GLU A 111 -11.20 22.48 6.76
N ILE A 112 -11.98 21.47 6.37
CA ILE A 112 -13.28 21.12 7.01
C ILE A 112 -13.26 19.74 7.68
N GLU A 113 -12.14 19.03 7.69
CA GLU A 113 -12.02 17.70 8.29
C GLU A 113 -12.45 17.70 9.76
N CYS A 114 -13.23 16.70 10.14
CA CYS A 114 -13.67 16.43 11.49
C CYS A 114 -13.36 14.98 11.88
N ASP A 115 -13.11 14.76 13.17
CA ASP A 115 -12.90 13.42 13.72
C ASP A 115 -14.22 12.85 14.24
N PHE A 116 -14.64 11.74 13.64
CA PHE A 116 -15.89 11.04 14.02
C PHE A 116 -15.57 9.70 14.66
N TYR A 117 -16.16 9.45 15.84
CA TYR A 117 -16.08 8.16 16.54
C TYR A 117 -17.49 7.68 16.88
N GLU A 118 -17.89 6.57 16.28
CA GLU A 118 -19.18 5.91 16.52
C GLU A 118 -19.11 5.04 17.77
N THR A 119 -20.27 4.71 18.33
CA THR A 119 -20.40 3.71 19.41
C THR A 119 -19.63 2.42 19.04
N ASN A 120 -18.89 1.87 19.97
CA ASN A 120 -18.01 0.69 19.82
C ASN A 120 -16.75 0.86 18.94
N GLN A 121 -16.59 1.98 18.24
CA GLN A 121 -15.37 2.21 17.43
C GLN A 121 -14.13 2.38 18.32
N ILE A 122 -14.28 3.00 19.49
CA ILE A 122 -13.20 3.17 20.47
C ILE A 122 -12.67 1.81 20.93
N GLU A 123 -13.58 0.88 21.24
CA GLU A 123 -13.21 -0.49 21.64
C GLU A 123 -12.52 -1.25 20.48
N LYS A 124 -13.03 -1.09 19.26
CA LYS A 124 -12.42 -1.71 18.06
C LYS A 124 -10.97 -1.24 17.85
N ILE A 125 -10.70 0.07 18.02
CA ILE A 125 -9.34 0.62 17.95
C ILE A 125 -8.43 -0.07 18.99
N GLY A 126 -8.93 -0.29 20.20
CA GLY A 126 -8.16 -1.00 21.22
C GLY A 126 -7.81 -2.45 20.87
N ARG A 127 -8.60 -3.13 20.02
CA ARG A 127 -8.38 -4.52 19.61
C ARG A 127 -7.45 -4.66 18.38
N SER A 128 -7.63 -3.81 17.37
CA SER A 128 -6.95 -3.94 16.08
C SER A 128 -5.62 -3.17 16.10
N PRO A 129 -4.49 -3.84 15.83
CA PRO A 129 -3.21 -3.18 15.65
C PRO A 129 -3.22 -2.14 14.53
N GLU A 130 -3.92 -2.41 13.43
CA GLU A 130 -4.05 -1.52 12.29
C GLU A 130 -4.86 -0.27 12.65
N ASP A 131 -5.96 -0.42 13.39
CA ASP A 131 -6.77 0.71 13.84
C ASP A 131 -6.00 1.57 14.85
N ARG A 132 -5.18 0.95 15.75
CA ARG A 132 -4.26 1.67 16.65
C ARG A 132 -3.21 2.46 15.86
N LEU A 133 -2.62 1.83 14.83
CA LEU A 133 -1.63 2.49 13.98
C LEU A 133 -2.25 3.65 13.20
N SER A 134 -3.45 3.45 12.64
CA SER A 134 -4.20 4.49 11.95
C SER A 134 -4.50 5.70 12.85
N LEU A 135 -4.76 5.46 14.14
CA LEU A 135 -4.96 6.53 15.10
C LEU A 135 -3.69 7.37 15.31
N ILE A 136 -2.53 6.74 15.42
CA ILE A 136 -1.23 7.44 15.52
C ILE A 136 -0.92 8.20 14.22
N ASP A 137 -1.17 7.57 13.06
CA ASP A 137 -0.91 8.13 11.73
C ASP A 137 -1.68 9.44 11.48
N LYS A 138 -2.80 9.68 12.17
CA LYS A 138 -3.51 10.98 12.12
C LYS A 138 -2.64 12.16 12.56
N LYS A 139 -1.78 11.97 13.57
CA LYS A 139 -0.92 13.03 14.10
C LYS A 139 0.10 13.54 13.08
N VAL A 140 0.46 12.70 12.11
CA VAL A 140 1.51 12.96 11.11
C VAL A 140 1.02 12.74 9.68
N SER A 141 -0.27 12.92 9.44
CA SER A 141 -0.93 12.53 8.19
C SER A 141 -0.31 13.15 6.94
N SER A 142 0.06 14.43 6.95
CA SER A 142 0.64 15.12 5.80
C SER A 142 2.02 14.59 5.41
N ASP A 143 2.93 14.49 6.39
CA ASP A 143 4.30 14.01 6.16
C ASP A 143 4.31 12.52 5.79
N LEU A 144 3.41 11.75 6.43
CA LEU A 144 3.24 10.34 6.17
C LEU A 144 2.72 10.05 4.76
N TYR A 145 1.89 10.92 4.20
CA TYR A 145 1.35 10.77 2.85
C TYR A 145 2.47 10.71 1.80
N GLU A 146 3.43 11.64 1.87
CA GLU A 146 4.56 11.66 0.92
C GLU A 146 5.47 10.43 1.08
N LEU A 147 5.70 9.98 2.32
CA LEU A 147 6.48 8.77 2.57
C LEU A 147 5.76 7.50 2.09
N LYS A 148 4.43 7.40 2.26
CA LYS A 148 3.63 6.28 1.73
C LYS A 148 3.67 6.24 0.20
N LYS A 149 3.62 7.38 -0.46
CA LYS A 149 3.78 7.49 -1.92
C LYS A 149 5.18 7.03 -2.37
N ALA A 150 6.22 7.41 -1.61
CA ALA A 150 7.58 6.98 -1.88
C ALA A 150 7.78 5.46 -1.69
N ILE A 151 7.14 4.86 -0.68
CA ILE A 151 7.13 3.39 -0.46
C ILE A 151 6.51 2.68 -1.66
N THR A 152 5.32 3.11 -2.09
CA THR A 152 4.63 2.50 -3.24
C THR A 152 5.48 2.58 -4.50
N LYS A 153 6.10 3.74 -4.76
CA LYS A 153 7.02 3.88 -5.90
C LYS A 153 8.21 2.94 -5.79
N SER A 154 8.81 2.84 -4.61
CA SER A 154 9.96 1.97 -4.38
C SER A 154 9.62 0.48 -4.54
N GLN A 155 8.39 0.06 -4.20
CA GLN A 155 7.90 -1.29 -4.46
C GLN A 155 7.77 -1.56 -5.97
N ILE A 156 7.20 -0.63 -6.72
CA ILE A 156 7.10 -0.74 -8.19
C ILE A 156 8.50 -0.89 -8.83
N ASP A 157 9.48 -0.10 -8.38
CA ASP A 157 10.86 -0.19 -8.88
C ASP A 157 11.49 -1.56 -8.56
N LEU A 158 11.23 -2.11 -7.35
CA LEU A 158 11.69 -3.44 -6.92
C LEU A 158 11.03 -4.56 -7.72
N ASP A 159 9.74 -4.47 -8.01
CA ASP A 159 9.00 -5.45 -8.79
C ASP A 159 9.48 -5.48 -10.25
N ALA A 160 9.73 -4.32 -10.85
CA ALA A 160 10.29 -4.21 -12.20
C ALA A 160 11.67 -4.87 -12.28
N ASN A 161 12.57 -4.59 -11.31
CA ASN A 161 13.88 -5.23 -11.24
C ASN A 161 13.77 -6.75 -11.04
N ALA A 162 12.82 -7.23 -10.24
CA ALA A 162 12.59 -8.67 -10.04
C ALA A 162 12.18 -9.37 -11.34
N GLN A 163 11.29 -8.75 -12.13
CA GLN A 163 10.87 -9.26 -13.43
C GLN A 163 12.06 -9.36 -14.40
N ASP A 164 12.90 -8.34 -14.45
CA ASP A 164 14.11 -8.37 -15.27
C ASP A 164 15.07 -9.49 -14.85
N LEU A 165 15.32 -9.65 -13.55
CA LEU A 165 16.14 -10.75 -13.01
C LEU A 165 15.60 -12.12 -13.40
N LYS A 166 14.30 -12.31 -13.35
CA LYS A 166 13.62 -13.53 -13.78
C LYS A 166 13.87 -13.83 -15.25
N ILE A 167 13.64 -12.84 -16.12
CA ILE A 167 13.84 -13.00 -17.57
C ILE A 167 15.27 -13.40 -17.87
N PHE A 168 16.27 -12.74 -17.26
CA PHE A 168 17.66 -13.06 -17.48
C PHE A 168 18.04 -14.44 -16.93
N THR A 169 17.55 -14.80 -15.75
CA THR A 169 17.79 -16.12 -15.14
C THR A 169 17.21 -17.24 -16.00
N TYR A 170 15.96 -17.09 -16.45
CA TYR A 170 15.31 -18.05 -17.32
C TYR A 170 16.07 -18.25 -18.65
N ARG A 171 16.47 -17.15 -19.29
CA ARG A 171 17.23 -17.20 -20.55
C ARG A 171 18.61 -17.85 -20.38
N ILE A 172 19.31 -17.57 -19.28
CA ILE A 172 20.60 -18.22 -18.98
C ILE A 172 20.41 -19.73 -18.82
N ASN A 173 19.37 -20.16 -18.07
CA ASN A 173 19.10 -21.60 -17.87
C ASN A 173 18.75 -22.30 -19.19
N GLN A 174 17.96 -21.69 -20.06
CA GLN A 174 17.66 -22.23 -21.39
C GLN A 174 18.94 -22.44 -22.22
N ILE A 175 19.89 -21.50 -22.16
CA ILE A 175 21.16 -21.64 -22.90
C ILE A 175 22.02 -22.73 -22.27
N ILE A 176 22.07 -22.84 -20.93
CA ILE A 176 22.78 -23.91 -20.21
C ILE A 176 22.25 -25.29 -20.63
N ASP A 177 20.91 -25.43 -20.68
CA ASP A 177 20.28 -26.68 -21.16
C ASP A 177 20.66 -26.99 -22.60
N SER A 178 20.71 -25.98 -23.47
CA SER A 178 21.14 -26.13 -24.87
C SER A 178 22.61 -26.54 -24.98
N ILE A 179 23.49 -26.03 -24.13
CA ILE A 179 24.90 -26.39 -24.07
C ILE A 179 25.09 -27.84 -23.64
N SER A 180 24.21 -28.39 -22.83
CA SER A 180 24.32 -29.79 -22.37
C SER A 180 24.37 -30.82 -23.52
N GLN A 181 23.83 -30.46 -24.69
CA GLN A 181 23.84 -31.28 -25.90
C GLN A 181 25.25 -31.42 -26.52
N TYR A 182 26.21 -30.64 -26.07
CA TYR A 182 27.56 -30.56 -26.63
C TYR A 182 28.65 -31.16 -25.71
N ASN A 183 28.25 -31.85 -24.62
CA ASN A 183 29.19 -32.29 -23.56
C ASN A 183 30.34 -33.21 -24.05
N ASN A 184 30.19 -33.96 -25.16
CA ASN A 184 31.17 -34.93 -25.63
C ASN A 184 31.93 -34.47 -26.87
N LEU A 185 31.70 -33.25 -27.39
CA LEU A 185 32.25 -32.78 -28.65
C LEU A 185 33.78 -32.77 -28.70
N GLU A 186 34.43 -32.37 -27.62
CA GLU A 186 35.90 -32.32 -27.54
C GLU A 186 36.51 -33.72 -27.64
N GLN A 187 35.88 -34.69 -26.95
CA GLN A 187 36.31 -36.10 -27.02
C GLN A 187 36.10 -36.69 -28.43
N GLU A 188 34.94 -36.40 -29.04
CA GLU A 188 34.62 -36.85 -30.40
C GLU A 188 35.61 -36.26 -31.44
N ILE A 189 36.01 -34.99 -31.28
CA ILE A 189 37.00 -34.33 -32.13
C ILE A 189 38.39 -34.97 -31.92
N GLU A 190 38.77 -35.25 -30.67
CA GLU A 190 40.05 -35.85 -30.35
C GLU A 190 40.16 -37.29 -30.87
N GLU A 191 39.09 -38.08 -30.75
CA GLU A 191 39.01 -39.42 -31.34
C GLU A 191 39.07 -39.38 -32.87
N LEU A 192 38.41 -38.41 -33.49
CA LEU A 192 38.46 -38.25 -34.95
C LEU A 192 39.86 -37.86 -35.42
N LYS A 193 40.59 -36.99 -34.70
CA LYS A 193 41.98 -36.59 -34.99
C LYS A 193 42.94 -37.76 -34.91
N LYS A 194 42.72 -38.77 -34.08
CA LYS A 194 43.53 -39.99 -34.02
C LYS A 194 43.46 -40.81 -35.34
N ASN A 195 42.40 -40.66 -36.11
CA ASN A 195 42.14 -41.31 -37.38
C ASN A 195 42.39 -40.36 -38.55
N GLU A 196 43.25 -39.34 -38.39
CA GLU A 196 43.64 -38.44 -39.48
C GLU A 196 44.26 -39.17 -40.65
N PRO A 197 43.81 -38.91 -41.89
CA PRO A 197 44.32 -39.61 -43.07
C PRO A 197 45.80 -39.35 -43.32
N ILE A 198 46.57 -40.40 -43.45
CA ILE A 198 48.03 -40.36 -43.76
C ILE A 198 48.20 -40.20 -45.26
N GLY A 199 48.95 -39.17 -45.75
CA GLY A 199 49.38 -39.05 -47.14
C GLY A 199 48.86 -37.83 -47.92
N ILE A 200 48.39 -36.80 -47.23
CA ILE A 200 48.06 -35.51 -47.86
C ILE A 200 49.28 -34.61 -47.92
N ALA A 201 49.54 -33.98 -49.08
CA ALA A 201 50.67 -33.06 -49.26
C ALA A 201 50.56 -31.87 -48.32
N PRO A 202 51.65 -31.37 -47.70
CA PRO A 202 51.60 -30.24 -46.75
C PRO A 202 50.96 -28.99 -47.35
N GLU A 203 51.12 -28.74 -48.63
CA GLU A 203 50.52 -27.58 -49.34
C GLU A 203 49.00 -27.72 -49.46
N GLU A 204 48.49 -28.90 -49.73
CA GLU A 204 47.06 -29.20 -49.81
C GLU A 204 46.40 -29.12 -48.42
N LYS A 205 47.11 -29.48 -47.36
CA LYS A 205 46.66 -29.31 -45.99
C LYS A 205 46.50 -27.83 -45.63
N ILE A 206 47.43 -26.97 -46.00
CA ILE A 206 47.39 -25.52 -45.80
C ILE A 206 46.24 -24.90 -46.61
N GLU A 207 46.05 -25.32 -47.85
CA GLU A 207 44.95 -24.83 -48.70
C GLU A 207 43.60 -25.21 -48.13
N PHE A 208 43.43 -26.41 -47.59
CA PHE A 208 42.26 -26.90 -46.95
C PHE A 208 42.00 -26.16 -45.59
N GLU A 209 43.06 -26.00 -44.77
CA GLU A 209 42.95 -25.23 -43.48
C GLU A 209 42.54 -23.77 -43.70
N ASN A 210 43.10 -23.11 -44.74
CA ASN A 210 42.72 -21.77 -45.14
C ASN A 210 41.25 -21.69 -45.61
N ALA A 211 40.84 -22.69 -46.40
CA ALA A 211 39.45 -22.79 -46.85
C ALA A 211 38.49 -23.04 -45.70
N ASP A 212 38.87 -23.82 -44.68
CA ASP A 212 38.12 -24.05 -43.44
C ASP A 212 38.03 -22.78 -42.57
N ILE A 213 39.15 -22.02 -42.45
CA ILE A 213 39.17 -20.72 -41.75
C ILE A 213 38.20 -19.72 -42.43
N ASN A 214 38.18 -19.72 -43.77
CA ASN A 214 37.26 -18.84 -44.51
C ASN A 214 35.79 -19.27 -44.38
N GLU A 215 35.51 -20.57 -44.28
CA GLU A 215 34.17 -21.09 -43.93
C GLU A 215 33.73 -20.57 -42.58
N LYS A 216 34.62 -20.54 -41.61
CA LYS A 216 34.39 -20.02 -40.27
C LYS A 216 34.01 -18.55 -40.31
N LYS A 217 34.75 -17.72 -41.02
CA LYS A 217 34.46 -16.29 -41.19
C LYS A 217 33.08 -16.06 -41.82
N ARG A 218 32.74 -16.84 -42.87
CA ARG A 218 31.38 -16.77 -43.47
C ARG A 218 30.26 -17.09 -42.47
N THR A 219 30.52 -18.04 -41.57
CA THR A 219 29.56 -18.39 -40.52
C THR A 219 29.38 -17.23 -39.52
N ASP A 220 30.47 -16.55 -39.15
CA ASP A 220 30.43 -15.40 -38.24
C ASP A 220 29.73 -14.20 -38.89
N GLU A 221 29.94 -13.97 -40.19
CA GLU A 221 29.21 -12.94 -40.95
C GLU A 221 27.72 -13.21 -40.99
N LYS A 222 27.27 -14.45 -41.26
CA LYS A 222 25.85 -14.83 -41.17
C LYS A 222 25.26 -14.56 -39.77
N ARG A 223 26.01 -14.91 -38.73
CA ARG A 223 25.60 -14.71 -37.34
C ARG A 223 25.44 -13.24 -36.98
N PHE A 224 26.30 -12.36 -37.49
CA PHE A 224 26.17 -10.92 -37.33
C PHE A 224 24.80 -10.44 -37.86
N PHE A 225 24.40 -10.85 -39.07
CA PHE A 225 23.12 -10.47 -39.64
C PHE A 225 21.92 -10.98 -38.82
N HIS A 226 21.98 -12.22 -38.34
CA HIS A 226 20.95 -12.78 -37.48
C HIS A 226 20.80 -11.99 -36.15
N LYS A 227 21.94 -11.70 -35.49
CA LYS A 227 21.92 -10.91 -34.27
C LYS A 227 21.36 -9.51 -34.51
N ALA A 228 21.76 -8.83 -35.57
CA ALA A 228 21.28 -7.50 -35.91
C ALA A 228 19.77 -7.49 -36.24
N THR A 229 19.27 -8.51 -36.94
CA THR A 229 17.83 -8.65 -37.22
C THR A 229 17.03 -8.84 -35.92
N HIS A 230 17.56 -9.62 -34.99
CA HIS A 230 16.91 -9.82 -33.68
C HIS A 230 16.77 -8.51 -32.89
N VAL A 231 17.83 -7.66 -32.90
CA VAL A 231 17.77 -6.37 -32.23
C VAL A 231 16.63 -5.49 -32.75
N PHE A 232 16.48 -5.42 -34.09
CA PHE A 232 15.41 -4.62 -34.68
C PHE A 232 14.01 -5.20 -34.38
N SER A 233 13.87 -6.52 -34.41
CA SER A 233 12.62 -7.19 -34.04
C SER A 233 12.24 -6.97 -32.57
N ASP A 234 13.21 -7.05 -31.66
CA ASP A 234 12.99 -6.80 -30.23
C ASP A 234 12.55 -5.36 -29.97
N LEU A 235 13.19 -4.38 -30.65
CA LEU A 235 12.81 -2.97 -30.55
C LEU A 235 11.40 -2.71 -31.08
N GLN A 236 11.02 -3.34 -32.19
CA GLN A 236 9.66 -3.24 -32.75
C GLN A 236 8.61 -3.80 -31.78
N ASN A 237 8.91 -4.94 -31.15
CA ASN A 237 8.04 -5.53 -30.13
C ASN A 237 7.90 -4.62 -28.90
N GLN A 238 8.98 -3.96 -28.46
CA GLN A 238 8.94 -3.02 -27.36
C GLN A 238 8.06 -1.80 -27.69
N ILE A 239 8.17 -1.26 -28.91
CA ILE A 239 7.28 -0.15 -29.36
C ILE A 239 5.83 -0.60 -29.34
N LEU A 240 5.52 -1.80 -29.84
CA LEU A 240 4.15 -2.32 -29.87
C LEU A 240 3.58 -2.49 -28.46
N LEU A 241 4.36 -3.02 -27.53
CA LEU A 241 3.97 -3.17 -26.13
C LEU A 241 3.74 -1.79 -25.49
N PHE A 242 4.67 -0.85 -25.70
CA PHE A 242 4.54 0.51 -25.16
C PHE A 242 3.27 1.23 -25.68
N THR A 243 2.96 1.08 -26.96
CA THR A 243 1.75 1.65 -27.57
C THR A 243 0.50 1.06 -26.92
N LYS A 244 0.46 -0.26 -26.75
CA LYS A 244 -0.66 -0.96 -26.09
C LYS A 244 -0.82 -0.54 -24.64
N ASP A 245 0.28 -0.46 -23.89
CA ASP A 245 0.26 -0.03 -22.48
C ASP A 245 -0.23 1.42 -22.34
N LEU A 246 0.15 2.30 -23.27
CA LEU A 246 -0.32 3.69 -23.29
C LEU A 246 -1.84 3.75 -23.54
N ASP A 247 -2.36 2.97 -24.49
CA ASP A 247 -3.80 2.90 -24.78
C ASP A 247 -4.59 2.35 -23.60
N GLU A 248 -4.16 1.21 -23.04
CA GLU A 248 -4.86 0.56 -21.93
C GLU A 248 -4.87 1.43 -20.66
N ASN A 249 -3.74 2.04 -20.31
CA ASN A 249 -3.61 2.88 -19.12
C ASN A 249 -4.42 4.18 -19.28
N PHE A 250 -4.40 4.79 -20.45
CA PHE A 250 -5.19 5.99 -20.70
C PHE A 250 -6.69 5.68 -20.73
N ALA A 251 -7.12 4.61 -21.38
CA ALA A 251 -8.50 4.16 -21.37
C ALA A 251 -9.00 3.85 -19.94
N ASN A 252 -8.17 3.20 -19.12
CA ASN A 252 -8.49 2.92 -17.71
C ASN A 252 -8.63 4.21 -16.88
N ALA A 253 -7.80 5.22 -17.14
CA ALA A 253 -7.88 6.51 -16.46
C ALA A 253 -9.17 7.28 -16.80
N LEU A 254 -9.78 7.00 -17.95
CA LEU A 254 -11.03 7.61 -18.40
C LEU A 254 -12.30 6.83 -18.01
N LEU A 255 -12.16 5.70 -17.31
CA LEU A 255 -13.32 4.96 -16.82
C LEU A 255 -14.14 5.82 -15.84
N ASN A 256 -15.47 5.82 -16.02
CA ASN A 256 -16.42 6.58 -15.20
C ASN A 256 -16.40 8.11 -15.38
N GLN A 257 -15.93 8.63 -16.52
CA GLN A 257 -16.00 10.08 -16.83
C GLN A 257 -17.39 10.68 -16.70
N GLU A 258 -18.43 9.89 -16.89
CA GLU A 258 -19.83 10.34 -16.80
C GLU A 258 -20.17 10.86 -15.39
N ASN A 259 -19.41 10.47 -14.37
CA ASN A 259 -19.60 10.84 -12.97
C ASN A 259 -18.72 12.01 -12.51
N PHE A 260 -17.94 12.63 -13.40
CA PHE A 260 -17.04 13.72 -13.02
C PHE A 260 -17.80 15.04 -12.86
N PHE A 261 -17.63 15.69 -11.70
CA PHE A 261 -18.31 16.94 -11.38
C PHE A 261 -17.86 18.11 -12.29
N ASN A 262 -16.55 18.22 -12.56
CA ASN A 262 -15.98 19.23 -13.45
C ASN A 262 -15.75 18.68 -14.86
N ARG A 263 -16.75 18.00 -15.41
CA ARG A 263 -16.66 17.24 -16.66
C ARG A 263 -16.12 18.07 -17.83
N ASP A 264 -16.57 19.30 -17.99
CA ASP A 264 -16.17 20.15 -19.12
C ASP A 264 -14.67 20.51 -19.05
N LEU A 265 -14.18 20.90 -17.87
CA LEU A 265 -12.77 21.19 -17.65
C LEU A 265 -11.89 19.95 -17.88
N ILE A 266 -12.36 18.79 -17.39
CA ILE A 266 -11.65 17.52 -17.56
C ILE A 266 -11.66 17.10 -19.02
N ASN A 267 -12.78 17.22 -19.72
CA ASN A 267 -12.88 16.91 -21.14
C ASN A 267 -11.94 17.75 -22.01
N ASP A 268 -11.76 19.04 -21.68
CA ASP A 268 -10.80 19.89 -22.40
C ASP A 268 -9.36 19.43 -22.16
N LYS A 269 -9.03 19.04 -20.93
CA LYS A 269 -7.70 18.48 -20.61
C LYS A 269 -7.50 17.09 -21.21
N VAL A 270 -8.51 16.26 -21.24
CA VAL A 270 -8.49 14.96 -21.93
C VAL A 270 -8.19 15.15 -23.40
N LYS A 271 -8.87 16.08 -24.09
CA LYS A 271 -8.58 16.39 -25.51
C LYS A 271 -7.15 16.86 -25.74
N GLU A 272 -6.61 17.68 -24.82
CA GLU A 272 -5.21 18.12 -24.88
C GLU A 272 -4.26 16.91 -24.77
N ILE A 273 -4.53 16.00 -23.81
CA ILE A 273 -3.75 14.76 -23.61
C ILE A 273 -3.90 13.83 -24.82
N GLU A 274 -5.10 13.64 -25.35
CA GLU A 274 -5.33 12.88 -26.58
C GLU A 274 -4.55 13.45 -27.77
N GLY A 275 -4.51 14.78 -27.90
CA GLY A 275 -3.69 15.46 -28.89
C GLY A 275 -2.20 15.18 -28.74
N ASN A 276 -1.70 15.16 -27.51
CA ASN A 276 -0.31 14.81 -27.21
C ASN A 276 -0.04 13.32 -27.44
N ASN A 277 -0.96 12.44 -27.04
CA ASN A 277 -0.85 11.01 -27.30
C ASN A 277 -0.81 10.72 -28.81
N ASN A 278 -1.63 11.40 -29.62
CA ASN A 278 -1.57 11.28 -31.07
C ASN A 278 -0.20 11.70 -31.64
N GLN A 279 0.44 12.72 -31.05
CA GLN A 279 1.82 13.07 -31.45
C GLN A 279 2.83 11.99 -31.07
N ILE A 280 2.65 11.36 -29.89
CA ILE A 280 3.48 10.22 -29.45
C ILE A 280 3.31 9.06 -30.42
N TYR A 281 2.06 8.70 -30.80
CA TYR A 281 1.79 7.64 -31.77
C TYR A 281 2.44 7.92 -33.13
N ASN A 282 2.29 9.13 -33.67
CA ASN A 282 2.93 9.50 -34.92
C ASN A 282 4.47 9.35 -34.85
N LYS A 283 5.08 9.73 -33.73
CA LYS A 283 6.53 9.54 -33.52
C LYS A 283 6.93 8.07 -33.40
N LEU A 284 6.12 7.27 -32.73
CA LEU A 284 6.36 5.81 -32.62
C LEU A 284 6.21 5.14 -33.99
N GLU A 285 5.23 5.56 -34.82
CA GLU A 285 5.10 5.09 -36.20
C GLU A 285 6.29 5.48 -37.06
N GLU A 286 6.78 6.74 -36.97
CA GLU A 286 8.00 7.17 -37.66
C GLU A 286 9.21 6.32 -37.26
N ILE A 287 9.39 6.09 -35.96
CA ILE A 287 10.48 5.24 -35.45
C ILE A 287 10.33 3.80 -35.96
N ASN A 288 9.13 3.23 -35.90
CA ASN A 288 8.85 1.89 -36.39
C ASN A 288 9.11 1.75 -37.90
N ALA A 289 8.75 2.78 -38.67
CA ALA A 289 9.05 2.83 -40.11
C ALA A 289 10.56 2.84 -40.37
N LEU A 290 11.34 3.60 -39.60
CA LEU A 290 12.81 3.61 -39.72
C LEU A 290 13.42 2.26 -39.32
N LEU A 291 12.91 1.61 -38.26
CA LEU A 291 13.34 0.26 -37.87
C LEU A 291 13.04 -0.76 -38.96
N MET A 292 11.84 -0.67 -39.60
CA MET A 292 11.49 -1.51 -40.75
C MET A 292 12.40 -1.25 -41.94
N GLN A 293 12.74 0.00 -42.21
CA GLN A 293 13.68 0.35 -43.27
C GLN A 293 15.06 -0.21 -43.00
N ASN A 294 15.57 -0.09 -41.79
CA ASN A 294 16.86 -0.67 -41.38
C ASN A 294 16.85 -2.19 -41.48
N ALA A 295 15.78 -2.85 -41.08
CA ALA A 295 15.59 -4.28 -41.21
C ALA A 295 15.59 -4.72 -42.71
N LYS A 296 14.96 -3.94 -43.60
CA LYS A 296 15.00 -4.20 -45.07
C LYS A 296 16.40 -4.04 -45.63
N VAL A 297 17.11 -2.97 -45.25
CA VAL A 297 18.53 -2.77 -45.69
C VAL A 297 19.39 -3.92 -45.21
N LEU A 298 19.24 -4.30 -43.93
CA LEU A 298 20.01 -5.42 -43.37
C LEU A 298 19.72 -6.73 -44.10
N ASN A 299 18.47 -7.01 -44.42
CA ASN A 299 18.07 -8.22 -45.14
C ASN A 299 18.55 -8.21 -46.61
N SER A 300 18.54 -7.03 -47.26
CA SER A 300 19.14 -6.90 -48.60
C SER A 300 20.63 -7.20 -48.59
N ASN A 301 21.38 -6.61 -47.65
CA ASN A 301 22.80 -6.84 -47.48
C ASN A 301 23.09 -8.30 -47.13
N TYR A 302 22.25 -8.91 -46.27
CA TYR A 302 22.35 -10.33 -45.96
C TYR A 302 22.24 -11.21 -47.21
N ASN A 303 21.25 -10.92 -48.10
CA ASN A 303 21.08 -11.67 -49.34
C ASN A 303 22.29 -11.53 -50.31
N GLU A 304 22.88 -10.32 -50.37
CA GLU A 304 24.11 -10.13 -51.15
C GLU A 304 25.27 -10.95 -50.59
N VAL A 305 25.47 -10.91 -49.26
CA VAL A 305 26.50 -11.69 -48.57
C VAL A 305 26.27 -13.20 -48.78
N ILE A 306 25.03 -13.67 -48.72
CA ILE A 306 24.69 -15.08 -48.96
C ILE A 306 25.06 -15.49 -50.39
N GLN A 307 24.79 -14.67 -51.41
CA GLN A 307 25.18 -14.97 -52.80
C GLN A 307 26.70 -15.07 -52.97
N ILE A 308 27.45 -14.19 -52.30
CA ILE A 308 28.91 -14.25 -52.27
C ILE A 308 29.38 -15.56 -51.59
N HIS A 309 28.77 -15.87 -50.44
CA HIS A 309 29.07 -17.10 -49.70
C HIS A 309 28.76 -18.36 -50.49
N GLU A 310 27.69 -18.38 -51.28
CA GLU A 310 27.36 -19.52 -52.13
C GLU A 310 28.44 -19.78 -53.20
N ARG A 311 28.98 -18.72 -53.84
CA ARG A 311 30.08 -18.83 -54.79
C ARG A 311 31.33 -19.36 -54.10
N GLN A 312 31.72 -18.76 -52.98
CA GLN A 312 32.89 -19.20 -52.19
C GLN A 312 32.72 -20.62 -51.66
N GLN A 313 31.50 -21.03 -51.33
CA GLN A 313 31.18 -22.39 -50.91
C GLN A 313 31.32 -23.39 -52.06
N ALA A 314 30.93 -23.01 -53.27
CA ALA A 314 31.11 -23.85 -54.46
C ALA A 314 32.58 -24.09 -54.75
N GLU A 315 33.44 -23.06 -54.60
CA GLU A 315 34.92 -23.22 -54.72
C GLU A 315 35.44 -24.15 -53.63
N PHE A 316 34.99 -23.98 -52.38
CA PHE A 316 35.38 -24.87 -51.27
C PHE A 316 34.93 -26.33 -51.49
N VAL A 317 33.73 -26.55 -52.00
CA VAL A 317 33.19 -27.87 -52.33
C VAL A 317 34.01 -28.51 -53.44
N THR A 318 34.42 -27.72 -54.43
CA THR A 318 35.27 -28.21 -55.53
C THR A 318 36.65 -28.64 -55.03
N LEU A 319 37.24 -27.88 -54.12
CA LEU A 319 38.48 -28.25 -53.43
C LEU A 319 38.30 -29.56 -52.63
N LYS A 320 37.19 -29.69 -51.96
CA LYS A 320 36.78 -30.81 -51.12
C LYS A 320 36.58 -32.10 -51.94
N GLN A 321 36.03 -31.97 -53.15
CA GLN A 321 35.85 -33.11 -54.07
C GLN A 321 37.18 -33.71 -54.55
N LYS A 322 38.31 -32.95 -54.60
CA LYS A 322 39.63 -33.46 -54.87
C LYS A 322 40.16 -34.46 -53.82
N PHE A 323 39.53 -34.45 -52.64
CA PHE A 323 39.88 -35.31 -51.50
C PHE A 323 38.93 -36.50 -51.30
N ASP A 324 38.30 -37.01 -52.33
CA ASP A 324 37.24 -38.03 -52.32
C ASP A 324 37.50 -39.28 -51.48
N LYS A 325 38.76 -39.65 -51.27
CA LYS A 325 39.14 -40.83 -50.46
C LYS A 325 38.96 -40.61 -48.95
N ASN A 326 38.84 -39.35 -48.49
CA ASN A 326 38.75 -39.00 -47.07
C ASN A 326 37.52 -38.15 -46.77
N ARG A 327 36.54 -38.16 -47.64
CA ARG A 327 35.33 -37.35 -47.62
C ARG A 327 34.55 -37.47 -46.28
N ASP A 328 34.43 -38.65 -45.72
CA ASP A 328 33.72 -38.92 -44.51
C ASP A 328 34.41 -38.34 -43.26
N TYR A 329 35.73 -38.39 -43.22
CA TYR A 329 36.55 -37.78 -42.17
C TYR A 329 36.38 -36.27 -42.16
N PHE A 330 36.51 -35.59 -43.27
CA PHE A 330 36.39 -34.14 -43.36
C PHE A 330 34.99 -33.65 -43.14
N ASN A 331 33.96 -34.36 -43.60
CA ASN A 331 32.58 -34.04 -43.34
C ASN A 331 32.28 -34.13 -41.82
N ARG A 332 32.71 -35.19 -41.17
CA ARG A 332 32.52 -35.40 -39.74
C ARG A 332 33.29 -34.36 -38.90
N TYR A 333 34.52 -34.06 -39.30
CA TYR A 333 35.34 -33.03 -38.66
C TYR A 333 34.70 -31.64 -38.76
N ASN A 334 34.16 -31.26 -39.91
CA ASN A 334 33.49 -30.00 -40.10
C ASN A 334 32.19 -29.90 -39.26
N VAL A 335 31.42 -30.97 -39.23
CA VAL A 335 30.20 -31.00 -38.41
C VAL A 335 30.55 -30.79 -36.93
N LEU A 336 31.55 -31.51 -36.42
CA LEU A 336 31.96 -31.39 -35.02
C LEU A 336 32.55 -30.01 -34.69
N THR A 337 33.35 -29.46 -35.61
CA THR A 337 33.94 -28.12 -35.44
C THR A 337 32.88 -27.03 -35.48
N ASN A 338 31.84 -27.14 -36.31
CA ASN A 338 30.73 -26.20 -36.32
C ASN A 338 29.92 -26.27 -35.02
N ARG A 339 29.66 -27.48 -34.55
CA ARG A 339 28.98 -27.68 -33.24
C ARG A 339 29.81 -27.13 -32.08
N LEU A 340 31.13 -27.23 -32.11
CA LEU A 340 32.02 -26.64 -31.10
C LEU A 340 31.89 -25.11 -31.07
N LYS A 341 31.83 -24.48 -32.24
CA LYS A 341 31.65 -23.04 -32.35
C LYS A 341 30.29 -22.57 -31.89
N GLU A 342 29.25 -23.36 -32.19
CA GLU A 342 27.90 -23.05 -31.66
C GLU A 342 27.94 -23.07 -30.14
N ARG A 343 28.59 -24.07 -29.54
CA ARG A 343 28.78 -24.13 -28.08
C ARG A 343 29.54 -22.90 -27.55
N GLU A 344 30.70 -22.56 -28.16
CA GLU A 344 31.49 -21.37 -27.78
C GLU A 344 30.68 -20.08 -27.84
N THR A 345 29.79 -19.97 -28.81
CA THR A 345 28.90 -18.81 -28.93
C THR A 345 27.88 -18.75 -27.81
N LEU A 346 27.28 -19.89 -27.49
CA LEU A 346 26.33 -19.99 -26.38
C LEU A 346 27.03 -19.69 -25.05
N GLU A 347 28.25 -20.16 -24.86
CA GLU A 347 29.07 -19.84 -23.67
C GLU A 347 29.38 -18.35 -23.57
N GLN A 348 29.68 -17.69 -24.69
CA GLN A 348 29.90 -16.25 -24.73
C GLN A 348 28.59 -15.49 -24.41
N GLU A 349 27.46 -15.93 -24.94
CA GLU A 349 26.17 -15.36 -24.66
C GLU A 349 25.79 -15.46 -23.16
N ILE A 350 26.10 -16.60 -22.53
CA ILE A 350 25.93 -16.75 -21.07
C ILE A 350 26.77 -15.70 -20.33
N LYS A 351 28.04 -15.52 -20.69
CA LYS A 351 28.90 -14.53 -20.02
C LYS A 351 28.34 -13.12 -20.11
N GLU A 352 27.88 -12.71 -21.29
CA GLU A 352 27.29 -11.39 -21.50
C GLU A 352 26.00 -11.19 -20.66
N ARG A 353 25.12 -12.20 -20.66
CA ARG A 353 23.89 -12.19 -19.87
C ARG A 353 24.16 -12.22 -18.36
N GLN A 354 25.19 -12.98 -17.94
CA GLN A 354 25.59 -13.03 -16.53
C GLN A 354 26.11 -11.67 -16.04
N VAL A 355 26.86 -10.93 -16.88
CA VAL A 355 27.28 -9.56 -16.54
C VAL A 355 26.07 -8.64 -16.36
N ARG A 356 25.08 -8.77 -17.24
CA ARG A 356 23.84 -7.98 -17.12
C ARG A 356 23.05 -8.35 -15.86
N LYS A 357 22.86 -9.65 -15.59
CA LYS A 357 22.22 -10.15 -14.37
C LYS A 357 22.92 -9.62 -13.11
N ASN A 358 24.26 -9.66 -13.09
CA ASN A 358 25.02 -9.15 -11.95
C ASN A 358 24.80 -7.63 -11.71
N ARG A 359 24.65 -6.84 -12.77
CA ARG A 359 24.29 -5.42 -12.65
C ARG A 359 22.90 -5.25 -12.02
N LEU A 360 21.91 -6.01 -12.45
CA LEU A 360 20.56 -5.98 -11.86
C LEU A 360 20.56 -6.40 -10.40
N VAL A 361 21.39 -7.36 -9.99
CA VAL A 361 21.56 -7.74 -8.58
C VAL A 361 22.14 -6.59 -7.75
N VAL A 362 23.13 -5.87 -8.28
CA VAL A 362 23.69 -4.68 -7.60
C VAL A 362 22.65 -3.56 -7.51
N GLU A 363 21.93 -3.31 -8.59
CA GLU A 363 20.82 -2.33 -8.62
C GLU A 363 19.74 -2.70 -7.61
N ARG A 364 19.35 -3.99 -7.54
CA ARG A 364 18.38 -4.46 -6.55
C ARG A 364 18.80 -4.14 -5.12
N LYS A 365 20.06 -4.37 -4.80
CA LYS A 365 20.57 -4.03 -3.47
C LYS A 365 20.37 -2.54 -3.14
N GLN A 366 20.66 -1.66 -4.09
CA GLN A 366 20.45 -0.21 -3.91
C GLN A 366 18.95 0.13 -3.72
N LEU A 367 18.08 -0.53 -4.48
CA LEU A 367 16.62 -0.37 -4.35
C LEU A 367 16.11 -0.85 -2.99
N VAL A 368 16.59 -2.00 -2.50
CA VAL A 368 16.26 -2.54 -1.17
C VAL A 368 16.76 -1.60 -0.07
N ASP A 369 17.99 -1.10 -0.17
CA ASP A 369 18.54 -0.14 0.80
C ASP A 369 17.69 1.14 0.84
N LYS A 370 17.28 1.67 -0.32
CA LYS A 370 16.38 2.83 -0.43
C LYS A 370 15.00 2.54 0.18
N PHE A 371 14.42 1.40 -0.11
CA PHE A 371 13.14 0.95 0.43
C PHE A 371 13.19 0.88 1.96
N ASN A 372 14.25 0.28 2.51
CA ASN A 372 14.45 0.19 3.95
C ASN A 372 14.70 1.55 4.62
N ALA A 373 15.37 2.47 3.93
CA ALA A 373 15.54 3.83 4.41
C ALA A 373 14.18 4.55 4.57
N ILE A 374 13.30 4.44 3.58
CA ILE A 374 11.94 5.03 3.66
C ILE A 374 11.13 4.39 4.78
N LYS A 375 11.19 3.05 4.96
CA LYS A 375 10.55 2.36 6.09
C LYS A 375 11.03 2.91 7.44
N ASN A 376 12.33 3.13 7.58
CA ASN A 376 12.91 3.72 8.80
C ASN A 376 12.46 5.17 9.01
N ASP A 377 12.30 5.96 7.96
CA ASP A 377 11.82 7.33 8.07
C ASP A 377 10.34 7.37 8.52
N ILE A 378 9.49 6.49 8.00
CA ILE A 378 8.11 6.30 8.48
C ILE A 378 8.10 5.93 9.97
N PHE A 379 8.93 4.98 10.37
CA PHE A 379 9.02 4.56 11.76
C PHE A 379 9.47 5.69 12.69
N ARG A 380 10.49 6.46 12.30
CA ARG A 380 10.98 7.63 13.05
C ARG A 380 9.92 8.71 13.17
N LEU A 381 9.18 8.98 12.09
CA LEU A 381 8.08 9.93 12.09
C LEU A 381 7.00 9.53 13.10
N ARG A 382 6.61 8.25 13.11
CA ARG A 382 5.66 7.70 14.08
C ARG A 382 6.18 7.74 15.52
N LEU A 383 7.47 7.44 15.74
CA LEU A 383 8.10 7.55 17.07
C LEU A 383 8.07 8.99 17.59
N SER A 384 8.32 9.98 16.74
CA SER A 384 8.22 11.39 17.14
C SER A 384 6.79 11.74 17.57
N ALA A 385 5.80 11.34 16.78
CA ALA A 385 4.39 11.53 17.14
C ALA A 385 4.03 10.85 18.47
N ILE A 386 4.46 9.61 18.66
CA ILE A 386 4.24 8.86 19.90
C ILE A 386 4.89 9.55 21.11
N LYS A 387 6.07 10.12 20.95
CA LYS A 387 6.72 10.86 22.02
C LYS A 387 5.88 12.05 22.46
N GLU A 388 5.40 12.85 21.52
CA GLU A 388 4.53 13.99 21.80
C GLU A 388 3.22 13.54 22.48
N ILE A 389 2.58 12.48 21.97
CA ILE A 389 1.35 11.92 22.54
C ILE A 389 1.60 11.45 23.98
N ASN A 390 2.68 10.70 24.24
CA ASN A 390 3.02 10.20 25.56
C ASN A 390 3.29 11.33 26.58
N GLU A 391 3.89 12.44 26.16
CA GLU A 391 4.07 13.63 26.99
C GLU A 391 2.72 14.23 27.43
N MET A 392 1.73 14.27 26.52
CA MET A 392 0.38 14.74 26.83
C MET A 392 -0.40 13.78 27.73
N LEU A 393 -0.16 12.47 27.64
CA LEU A 393 -0.87 11.43 28.42
C LEU A 393 -0.40 11.33 29.87
N LYS A 394 0.63 12.05 30.27
CA LYS A 394 1.12 12.17 31.69
C LYS A 394 1.39 10.83 32.39
N GLY A 395 1.61 9.76 31.62
CA GLY A 395 2.01 8.44 32.13
C GLY A 395 0.89 7.50 32.60
N ASP A 396 -0.39 7.90 32.56
CA ASP A 396 -1.51 6.99 32.85
C ASP A 396 -1.69 5.96 31.71
N VAL A 397 -1.44 6.40 30.48
CA VAL A 397 -1.39 5.58 29.27
C VAL A 397 -0.03 5.80 28.61
N MET A 398 0.54 4.75 28.07
CA MET A 398 1.81 4.78 27.34
C MET A 398 1.69 4.05 26.02
N ILE A 399 2.17 4.66 24.96
CA ILE A 399 2.25 4.06 23.63
C ILE A 399 3.69 3.62 23.37
N THR A 400 3.86 2.38 22.92
CA THR A 400 5.12 1.87 22.40
C THR A 400 4.94 1.39 20.96
N LEU A 401 6.00 1.37 20.17
CA LEU A 401 5.97 0.99 18.75
C LEU A 401 7.06 -0.03 18.46
N LYS A 402 6.69 -1.14 17.80
CA LYS A 402 7.63 -2.14 17.31
C LYS A 402 7.77 -1.99 15.80
N PHE A 403 8.99 -1.77 15.31
CA PHE A 403 9.30 -1.63 13.88
C PHE A 403 8.87 -2.86 13.10
N SER A 404 8.12 -2.66 12.00
CA SER A 404 7.63 -3.73 11.12
C SER A 404 7.06 -4.90 11.95
N GLY A 405 6.15 -4.62 12.89
CA GLY A 405 5.67 -5.61 13.86
C GLY A 405 4.39 -6.31 13.45
N ILE A 406 3.59 -5.78 12.49
CA ILE A 406 2.40 -6.42 11.93
C ILE A 406 2.88 -7.29 10.77
N MET A 407 2.92 -8.61 10.98
CA MET A 407 3.63 -9.55 10.11
C MET A 407 2.71 -10.44 9.27
N ASP A 408 1.39 -10.21 9.30
CA ASP A 408 0.39 -11.07 8.64
C ASP A 408 0.67 -11.23 7.14
N VAL A 409 1.03 -10.13 6.47
CA VAL A 409 1.37 -10.13 5.03
C VAL A 409 2.61 -10.99 4.75
N PHE A 410 3.60 -10.97 5.64
CA PHE A 410 4.79 -11.81 5.50
C PHE A 410 4.46 -13.29 5.75
N GLU A 411 3.67 -13.57 6.77
CA GLU A 411 3.21 -14.92 7.07
C GLU A 411 2.45 -15.52 5.88
N GLU A 412 1.51 -14.78 5.31
CA GLU A 412 0.70 -15.20 4.16
C GLU A 412 1.56 -15.43 2.93
N SER A 413 2.42 -14.47 2.57
CA SER A 413 3.35 -14.59 1.44
C SER A 413 4.29 -15.77 1.57
N LEU A 414 4.82 -16.03 2.78
CA LEU A 414 5.72 -17.15 3.02
C LEU A 414 4.97 -18.50 2.93
N ARG A 415 3.72 -18.57 3.41
CA ARG A 415 2.87 -19.76 3.25
C ARG A 415 2.57 -20.06 1.78
N GLU A 416 2.30 -19.03 0.99
CA GLU A 416 2.10 -19.18 -0.45
C GLU A 416 3.38 -19.64 -1.15
N ALA A 417 4.51 -19.02 -0.87
CA ALA A 417 5.81 -19.36 -1.45
C ALA A 417 6.23 -20.82 -1.16
N LEU A 418 5.82 -21.37 -0.01
CA LEU A 418 6.14 -22.74 0.37
C LEU A 418 5.08 -23.76 -0.04
N ARG A 419 3.96 -23.34 -0.64
CA ARG A 419 2.91 -24.24 -1.12
C ARG A 419 3.47 -25.15 -2.22
N GLY A 420 3.33 -26.45 -2.04
CA GLY A 420 3.83 -27.43 -3.01
C GLY A 420 5.31 -27.81 -2.88
N SER A 421 6.06 -27.19 -1.97
CA SER A 421 7.49 -27.50 -1.74
C SER A 421 7.75 -28.87 -1.10
N GLY A 422 6.71 -29.58 -0.63
CA GLY A 422 6.86 -30.83 0.12
C GLY A 422 7.31 -30.65 1.59
N LEU A 423 7.58 -29.44 2.02
CA LEU A 423 7.95 -29.13 3.41
C LEU A 423 6.74 -29.08 4.33
N LYS A 424 6.89 -29.53 5.57
CA LYS A 424 5.91 -29.28 6.65
C LYS A 424 6.11 -27.85 7.16
N TYR A 425 5.52 -26.87 6.47
CA TYR A 425 5.87 -25.46 6.65
C TYR A 425 5.06 -24.70 7.72
N ASN A 426 3.98 -25.25 8.29
CA ASN A 426 3.14 -24.49 9.22
C ASN A 426 3.90 -23.98 10.46
N GLU A 427 4.62 -24.86 11.18
CA GLU A 427 5.45 -24.47 12.32
C GLU A 427 6.69 -23.68 11.90
N LEU A 428 7.23 -23.99 10.72
CA LEU A 428 8.40 -23.35 10.17
C LEU A 428 8.13 -21.87 9.86
N VAL A 429 7.00 -21.57 9.22
CA VAL A 429 6.57 -20.20 8.91
C VAL A 429 6.44 -19.37 10.19
N ASN A 430 5.76 -19.91 11.21
CA ASN A 430 5.60 -19.19 12.48
C ASN A 430 6.98 -18.82 13.10
N ARG A 431 7.91 -19.77 13.15
CA ARG A 431 9.27 -19.51 13.66
C ARG A 431 10.03 -18.46 12.85
N ILE A 432 9.92 -18.51 11.51
CA ILE A 432 10.58 -17.54 10.64
C ILE A 432 10.00 -16.14 10.87
N VAL A 433 8.67 -16.00 10.89
CA VAL A 433 7.97 -14.73 11.06
C VAL A 433 8.22 -14.11 12.44
N GLU A 434 8.35 -14.92 13.50
CA GLU A 434 8.71 -14.46 14.84
C GLU A 434 10.15 -13.93 14.91
N THR A 435 11.03 -14.47 14.08
CA THR A 435 12.48 -14.27 14.18
C THR A 435 13.01 -13.24 13.20
N PHE A 436 12.53 -13.23 11.97
CA PHE A 436 13.06 -12.40 10.89
C PHE A 436 12.07 -11.35 10.40
N LYS A 437 12.63 -10.26 9.87
CA LYS A 437 11.91 -9.37 8.97
C LYS A 437 12.02 -9.90 7.53
N PRO A 438 11.08 -9.53 6.63
CA PRO A 438 11.07 -10.03 5.25
C PRO A 438 12.40 -9.87 4.52
N ASP A 439 13.01 -8.69 4.58
CA ASP A 439 14.29 -8.37 3.94
C ASP A 439 15.46 -9.15 4.56
N GLN A 440 15.46 -9.36 5.88
CA GLN A 440 16.47 -10.17 6.56
C GLN A 440 16.39 -11.64 6.15
N PHE A 441 15.16 -12.17 6.09
CA PHE A 441 14.93 -13.54 5.65
C PHE A 441 15.32 -13.72 4.17
N ALA A 442 14.89 -12.80 3.29
CA ALA A 442 15.24 -12.85 1.88
C ALA A 442 16.77 -12.83 1.69
N LYS A 443 17.49 -12.01 2.43
CA LYS A 443 18.95 -11.97 2.40
C LYS A 443 19.58 -13.32 2.75
N ILE A 444 19.11 -14.00 3.80
CA ILE A 444 19.60 -15.32 4.19
C ILE A 444 19.39 -16.34 3.07
N ILE A 445 18.23 -16.27 2.39
CA ILE A 445 17.93 -17.16 1.26
C ILE A 445 18.85 -16.85 0.05
N HIS A 446 19.04 -15.57 -0.30
CA HIS A 446 19.93 -15.15 -1.38
C HIS A 446 21.40 -15.53 -1.13
N ASP A 447 21.86 -15.36 0.12
CA ASP A 447 23.24 -15.69 0.53
C ASP A 447 23.44 -17.21 0.73
N LYS A 448 22.38 -18.02 0.66
CA LYS A 448 22.37 -19.48 0.98
C LYS A 448 22.93 -19.79 2.37
N ASP A 449 22.63 -18.93 3.35
CA ASP A 449 23.23 -18.99 4.67
C ASP A 449 22.51 -20.01 5.58
N VAL A 450 22.85 -21.28 5.38
CA VAL A 450 22.30 -22.42 6.12
C VAL A 450 22.56 -22.30 7.61
N GLU A 451 23.78 -21.88 8.00
CA GLU A 451 24.20 -21.82 9.40
C GLU A 451 23.41 -20.77 10.19
N ASN A 452 23.26 -19.56 9.68
CA ASN A 452 22.46 -18.54 10.34
C ASN A 452 20.98 -18.92 10.39
N LEU A 453 20.44 -19.51 9.33
CA LEU A 453 19.06 -19.98 9.32
C LEU A 453 18.83 -21.02 10.42
N LYS A 454 19.72 -22.00 10.56
CA LYS A 454 19.68 -23.05 11.60
C LYS A 454 19.82 -22.49 13.02
N ILE A 455 20.83 -21.64 13.25
CA ILE A 455 21.11 -21.08 14.59
C ILE A 455 19.94 -20.22 15.07
N ILE A 456 19.41 -19.37 14.20
CA ILE A 456 18.42 -18.36 14.58
C ILE A 456 17.02 -18.97 14.70
N THR A 457 16.62 -19.88 13.79
CA THR A 457 15.28 -20.49 13.82
C THR A 457 15.21 -21.78 14.64
N GLY A 458 16.35 -22.39 14.98
CA GLY A 458 16.42 -23.69 15.66
C GLY A 458 15.92 -24.86 14.81
N ILE A 459 15.84 -24.72 13.48
CA ILE A 459 15.54 -25.83 12.56
C ILE A 459 16.79 -26.63 12.24
N ASP A 460 16.63 -27.92 11.89
CA ASP A 460 17.75 -28.76 11.52
C ASP A 460 18.34 -28.35 10.16
N GLU A 461 19.59 -28.77 9.92
CA GLU A 461 20.34 -28.42 8.70
C GLU A 461 19.66 -28.92 7.42
N SER A 462 19.09 -30.12 7.45
CA SER A 462 18.40 -30.71 6.31
C SER A 462 17.19 -29.87 5.89
N ARG A 463 16.39 -29.41 6.85
CA ARG A 463 15.25 -28.51 6.61
C ARG A 463 15.70 -27.13 6.15
N SER A 464 16.81 -26.60 6.71
CA SER A 464 17.38 -25.32 6.28
C SER A 464 17.81 -25.35 4.82
N ILE A 465 18.50 -26.41 4.40
CA ILE A 465 18.89 -26.63 3.00
C ILE A 465 17.66 -26.74 2.09
N ALA A 466 16.69 -27.56 2.48
CA ALA A 466 15.47 -27.75 1.71
C ALA A 466 14.65 -26.44 1.55
N LEU A 467 14.59 -25.61 2.62
CA LEU A 467 13.94 -24.30 2.59
C LEU A 467 14.64 -23.33 1.63
N ILE A 468 15.99 -23.27 1.69
CA ILE A 468 16.78 -22.44 0.78
C ILE A 468 16.59 -22.92 -0.66
N GLN A 469 16.65 -24.23 -0.91
CA GLN A 469 16.43 -24.79 -2.25
C GLN A 469 15.02 -24.49 -2.80
N ALA A 470 14.01 -24.49 -1.93
CA ALA A 470 12.64 -24.20 -2.32
C ALA A 470 12.41 -22.73 -2.72
N LEU A 471 13.21 -21.79 -2.19
CA LEU A 471 12.96 -20.36 -2.36
C LEU A 471 14.04 -19.60 -3.16
N HIS A 472 15.30 -20.06 -3.14
CA HIS A 472 16.45 -19.30 -3.64
C HIS A 472 16.33 -18.83 -5.09
N ASP A 473 15.78 -19.67 -5.98
CA ASP A 473 15.69 -19.38 -7.41
C ASP A 473 14.24 -19.11 -7.85
N THR A 474 13.37 -18.74 -6.88
CA THR A 474 11.96 -18.48 -7.14
C THR A 474 11.65 -16.98 -7.15
N ASP A 475 10.53 -16.61 -7.76
CA ASP A 475 10.07 -15.22 -7.79
C ASP A 475 9.58 -14.74 -6.41
N GLU A 476 9.10 -15.68 -5.62
CA GLU A 476 8.51 -15.44 -4.31
C GLU A 476 9.51 -14.79 -3.34
N ILE A 477 10.81 -15.12 -3.45
CA ILE A 477 11.80 -14.50 -2.56
C ILE A 477 11.97 -13.00 -2.84
N TYR A 478 11.84 -12.57 -4.10
CA TYR A 478 11.88 -11.15 -4.47
C TYR A 478 10.63 -10.40 -4.00
N ILE A 479 9.46 -11.07 -4.03
CA ILE A 479 8.21 -10.53 -3.47
C ILE A 479 8.36 -10.36 -1.96
N ILE A 480 8.84 -11.39 -1.25
CA ILE A 480 9.09 -11.35 0.19
C ILE A 480 10.04 -10.19 0.55
N GLU A 481 11.12 -10.01 -0.19
CA GLU A 481 12.10 -8.94 0.07
C GLU A 481 11.50 -7.53 -0.02
N SER A 482 10.52 -7.33 -0.90
CA SER A 482 9.82 -6.05 -1.14
C SER A 482 8.58 -5.83 -0.27
N LEU A 483 8.27 -6.74 0.67
CA LEU A 483 7.12 -6.59 1.55
C LEU A 483 7.25 -5.40 2.51
N TYR A 484 6.19 -4.62 2.58
CA TYR A 484 6.03 -3.59 3.58
C TYR A 484 5.15 -4.10 4.72
N CYS A 485 5.78 -4.44 5.84
CA CYS A 485 5.09 -4.78 7.07
C CYS A 485 4.92 -3.53 7.93
N ASN A 486 3.69 -3.24 8.35
CA ASN A 486 3.40 -2.09 9.19
C ASN A 486 4.02 -2.22 10.59
N ASP A 487 4.27 -1.07 11.22
CA ASP A 487 4.70 -1.03 12.60
C ASP A 487 3.57 -1.46 13.53
N LEU A 488 3.92 -2.13 14.63
CA LEU A 488 2.97 -2.60 15.63
C LEU A 488 2.95 -1.65 16.84
N PRO A 489 1.90 -0.85 17.00
CA PRO A 489 1.71 -0.05 18.20
C PRO A 489 1.08 -0.89 19.31
N ASP A 490 1.56 -0.68 20.52
CA ASP A 490 0.97 -1.23 21.74
C ASP A 490 0.57 -0.11 22.70
N PHE A 491 -0.71 -0.10 23.08
CA PHE A 491 -1.31 0.88 23.98
C PHE A 491 -1.38 0.27 25.37
N LYS A 492 -0.60 0.81 26.30
CA LYS A 492 -0.41 0.27 27.63
C LYS A 492 -1.12 1.12 28.66
N LEU A 493 -1.83 0.46 29.58
CA LEU A 493 -2.52 1.10 30.68
C LEU A 493 -1.74 0.87 31.98
N LYS A 494 -1.47 1.94 32.71
CA LYS A 494 -0.89 1.86 34.06
C LYS A 494 -1.89 1.25 35.02
N ILE A 495 -1.46 0.24 35.80
CA ILE A 495 -2.28 -0.41 36.81
C ILE A 495 -1.78 0.03 38.18
N GLU A 496 -2.72 0.30 39.11
CA GLU A 496 -2.43 0.50 40.51
C GLU A 496 -1.82 -0.80 41.08
N GLY A 497 -0.55 -0.76 41.45
CA GLY A 497 0.23 -1.86 42.00
C GLY A 497 1.43 -1.32 42.74
N ASP A 498 2.28 -2.22 43.27
CA ASP A 498 3.41 -1.94 44.13
C ASP A 498 4.20 -0.67 43.74
N ILE A 499 4.38 0.24 44.67
CA ILE A 499 4.93 1.61 44.51
C ILE A 499 6.35 1.61 43.87
N LEU A 500 6.99 0.45 43.75
CA LEU A 500 8.36 0.29 43.28
C LEU A 500 8.50 -0.17 41.82
N LYS A 501 7.41 -0.51 41.11
CA LYS A 501 7.43 -0.89 39.68
C LYS A 501 6.28 -0.25 38.95
N GLU A 502 6.58 0.51 37.91
CA GLU A 502 5.57 0.94 36.94
C GLU A 502 5.00 -0.29 36.22
N ASN A 503 3.85 -0.76 36.67
CA ASN A 503 3.18 -1.90 36.06
C ASN A 503 2.24 -1.42 34.98
N TYR A 504 2.61 -1.65 33.71
CA TYR A 504 1.73 -1.45 32.56
C TYR A 504 1.20 -2.79 32.09
N LYS A 505 -0.10 -2.83 31.75
CA LYS A 505 -0.69 -3.92 30.95
C LYS A 505 -0.69 -3.57 29.49
N ASN A 506 -0.31 -4.54 28.65
CA ASN A 506 -0.35 -4.43 27.20
C ASN A 506 -1.80 -4.50 26.68
N SER A 507 -2.07 -3.93 25.49
CA SER A 507 -3.41 -3.89 24.88
C SER A 507 -4.10 -5.25 24.81
N ASP A 508 -3.38 -6.31 24.57
CA ASP A 508 -3.95 -7.66 24.41
C ASP A 508 -4.44 -8.25 25.75
N GLU A 509 -3.90 -7.80 26.87
CA GLU A 509 -4.26 -8.21 28.23
C GLU A 509 -5.39 -7.38 28.84
N LEU A 510 -5.80 -6.28 28.17
CA LEU A 510 -6.81 -5.36 28.67
C LEU A 510 -8.23 -5.90 28.48
N SER A 511 -9.08 -5.71 29.49
CA SER A 511 -10.53 -5.88 29.35
C SER A 511 -11.12 -4.84 28.39
N MET A 512 -12.35 -5.05 27.95
CA MET A 512 -13.08 -4.14 27.06
C MET A 512 -13.11 -2.69 27.62
N GLY A 513 -13.50 -2.53 28.88
CA GLY A 513 -13.51 -1.21 29.53
C GLY A 513 -12.12 -0.60 29.63
N GLN A 514 -11.11 -1.39 30.00
CA GLN A 514 -9.71 -0.92 30.07
C GLN A 514 -9.18 -0.48 28.71
N ARG A 515 -9.56 -1.15 27.60
CA ARG A 515 -9.22 -0.70 26.24
C ARG A 515 -9.83 0.66 25.94
N CYS A 516 -11.10 0.86 26.23
CA CYS A 516 -11.76 2.17 26.05
C CYS A 516 -11.08 3.25 26.92
N THR A 517 -10.73 2.92 28.18
CA THR A 517 -9.96 3.78 29.08
C THR A 517 -8.61 4.19 28.51
N THR A 518 -7.96 3.29 27.75
CA THR A 518 -6.65 3.53 27.14
C THR A 518 -6.76 4.36 25.86
N VAL A 519 -7.72 4.04 25.00
CA VAL A 519 -7.85 4.65 23.67
C VAL A 519 -8.41 6.06 23.72
N LEU A 520 -9.38 6.32 24.59
CA LEU A 520 -10.07 7.61 24.62
C LEU A 520 -9.15 8.81 24.91
N PRO A 521 -8.21 8.79 25.88
CA PRO A 521 -7.24 9.86 26.05
C PRO A 521 -6.35 10.09 24.81
N ILE A 522 -6.00 9.02 24.10
CA ILE A 522 -5.19 9.12 22.87
C ILE A 522 -5.98 9.88 21.78
N ILE A 523 -7.27 9.58 21.61
CA ILE A 523 -8.15 10.27 20.64
C ILE A 523 -8.14 11.79 20.88
N PHE A 524 -8.05 12.22 22.12
CA PHE A 524 -7.99 13.65 22.44
C PHE A 524 -6.66 14.32 22.05
N THR A 525 -5.58 13.56 21.84
CA THR A 525 -4.24 14.11 21.62
C THR A 525 -3.73 14.03 20.16
N VAL A 526 -4.38 13.24 19.31
CA VAL A 526 -3.84 12.93 17.97
C VAL A 526 -4.21 13.95 16.89
N SER A 527 -5.16 14.84 17.14
CA SER A 527 -5.66 15.79 16.15
C SER A 527 -6.29 16.99 16.83
N ASP A 528 -6.27 18.17 16.17
CA ASP A 528 -6.92 19.40 16.60
C ASP A 528 -8.22 19.67 15.81
N ASN A 529 -8.67 18.75 14.99
CA ASN A 529 -9.92 18.85 14.25
C ASN A 529 -11.13 18.79 15.22
N PRO A 530 -12.30 19.35 14.86
CA PRO A 530 -13.52 19.17 15.64
C PRO A 530 -13.78 17.69 15.90
N LEU A 531 -14.02 17.33 17.16
CA LEU A 531 -14.17 15.95 17.60
C LEU A 531 -15.62 15.62 17.91
N ILE A 532 -16.18 14.65 17.22
CA ILE A 532 -17.55 14.18 17.41
C ILE A 532 -17.53 12.73 17.89
N ILE A 533 -18.03 12.48 19.10
CA ILE A 533 -18.07 11.13 19.69
C ILE A 533 -19.50 10.76 20.08
N ASP A 534 -19.94 9.59 19.64
CA ASP A 534 -21.22 8.99 20.08
C ASP A 534 -20.95 8.06 21.25
N GLN A 535 -21.50 8.40 22.41
CA GLN A 535 -21.47 7.67 23.67
C GLN A 535 -20.04 7.35 24.15
N PRO A 536 -19.20 8.38 24.45
CA PRO A 536 -17.84 8.15 24.94
C PRO A 536 -17.79 7.39 26.26
N GLU A 537 -18.89 7.39 27.00
CA GLU A 537 -19.07 6.70 28.27
C GLU A 537 -19.30 5.19 28.14
N ASP A 538 -19.63 4.69 26.96
CA ASP A 538 -19.88 3.27 26.78
C ASP A 538 -18.63 2.44 27.12
N ASN A 539 -18.84 1.41 27.96
CA ASN A 539 -17.78 0.53 28.47
C ASN A 539 -16.76 1.19 29.42
N LEU A 540 -16.97 2.44 29.85
CA LEU A 540 -16.19 3.10 30.90
C LEU A 540 -16.89 3.00 32.26
N ASP A 541 -16.09 2.89 33.32
CA ASP A 541 -16.69 3.03 34.67
C ASP A 541 -16.92 4.51 35.06
N ASN A 542 -17.93 4.73 35.86
CA ASN A 542 -18.28 6.09 36.27
C ASN A 542 -17.19 6.79 37.10
N LYS A 543 -16.33 6.00 37.81
CA LYS A 543 -15.21 6.53 38.58
C LYS A 543 -14.16 7.12 37.61
N TYR A 544 -13.85 6.41 36.56
CA TYR A 544 -12.88 6.88 35.56
C TYR A 544 -13.39 8.15 34.85
N ILE A 545 -14.68 8.18 34.50
CA ILE A 545 -15.30 9.37 33.89
C ILE A 545 -15.19 10.56 34.83
N SER A 546 -15.55 10.40 36.14
CA SER A 546 -15.56 11.49 37.12
C SER A 546 -14.18 11.94 37.60
N GLU A 547 -13.15 11.07 37.58
CA GLU A 547 -11.83 11.41 38.09
C GLU A 547 -10.86 11.85 37.00
N LYS A 548 -10.97 11.29 35.77
CA LYS A 548 -9.96 11.46 34.72
C LYS A 548 -10.50 12.13 33.45
N ILE A 549 -11.59 11.60 32.88
CA ILE A 549 -12.05 12.04 31.55
C ILE A 549 -12.48 13.51 31.57
N HIS A 550 -13.20 13.95 32.59
CA HIS A 550 -13.67 15.34 32.68
C HIS A 550 -12.50 16.35 32.66
N SER A 551 -11.36 16.03 33.28
CA SER A 551 -10.21 16.93 33.29
C SER A 551 -9.56 17.02 31.89
N ILE A 552 -9.47 15.90 31.18
CA ILE A 552 -8.98 15.87 29.80
C ILE A 552 -9.91 16.68 28.89
N ILE A 553 -11.22 16.50 29.04
CA ILE A 553 -12.21 17.25 28.26
C ILE A 553 -12.08 18.75 28.52
N LYS A 554 -11.94 19.19 29.80
CA LYS A 554 -11.74 20.60 30.15
C LYS A 554 -10.47 21.19 29.52
N ASP A 555 -9.38 20.46 29.50
CA ASP A 555 -8.12 20.91 28.87
C ASP A 555 -8.31 20.99 27.35
N GLN A 556 -8.96 20.01 26.74
CA GLN A 556 -9.08 19.91 25.28
C GLN A 556 -10.12 20.86 24.66
N LYS A 557 -11.22 21.18 25.35
CA LYS A 557 -12.23 22.11 24.83
C LYS A 557 -11.72 23.54 24.61
N GLU A 558 -10.57 23.90 25.23
CA GLU A 558 -9.91 25.19 24.97
C GLU A 558 -9.10 25.20 23.66
N ASN A 559 -8.76 24.03 23.13
CA ASN A 559 -7.91 23.87 21.95
C ASN A 559 -8.68 23.42 20.70
N ARG A 560 -9.80 22.69 20.88
CA ARG A 560 -10.61 22.16 19.78
C ARG A 560 -12.10 22.09 20.15
N GLN A 561 -12.97 22.18 19.17
CA GLN A 561 -14.40 21.98 19.37
C GLN A 561 -14.71 20.52 19.68
N LEU A 562 -15.49 20.28 20.71
CA LEU A 562 -15.95 18.96 21.15
C LEU A 562 -17.47 18.83 20.99
N LEU A 563 -17.94 17.74 20.42
CA LEU A 563 -19.34 17.41 20.27
C LEU A 563 -19.60 16.00 20.82
N PHE A 564 -20.26 15.89 21.95
CA PHE A 564 -20.60 14.61 22.56
C PHE A 564 -22.08 14.30 22.43
N ILE A 565 -22.35 13.08 21.95
CA ILE A 565 -23.69 12.49 22.04
C ILE A 565 -23.65 11.58 23.25
N THR A 566 -24.38 11.92 24.32
CA THR A 566 -24.25 11.22 25.59
C THR A 566 -25.58 11.05 26.30
N HIS A 567 -25.66 10.04 27.14
CA HIS A 567 -26.73 9.86 28.14
C HIS A 567 -26.19 9.86 29.57
N ASN A 568 -24.89 10.11 29.76
CA ASN A 568 -24.26 10.20 31.07
C ASN A 568 -24.19 11.68 31.54
N PRO A 569 -24.87 12.06 32.64
CA PRO A 569 -24.85 13.42 33.12
C PRO A 569 -23.48 13.91 33.59
N ASN A 570 -22.56 13.01 33.94
CA ASN A 570 -21.23 13.38 34.39
C ASN A 570 -20.41 14.07 33.29
N ILE A 571 -20.66 13.79 32.02
CA ILE A 571 -19.92 14.40 30.91
C ILE A 571 -20.22 15.88 30.79
N PRO A 572 -21.49 16.34 30.57
CA PRO A 572 -21.77 17.76 30.47
C PRO A 572 -21.56 18.51 31.80
N VAL A 573 -21.94 17.92 32.93
CA VAL A 573 -21.93 18.62 34.25
C VAL A 573 -20.49 18.79 34.76
N LEU A 574 -19.68 17.73 34.79
CA LEU A 574 -18.32 17.80 35.34
C LEU A 574 -17.36 18.55 34.41
N SER A 575 -17.66 18.59 33.11
CA SER A 575 -16.81 19.28 32.12
C SER A 575 -17.28 20.71 31.81
N ASP A 576 -18.33 21.20 32.47
CA ASP A 576 -18.91 22.53 32.26
C ASP A 576 -19.18 22.80 30.77
N SER A 577 -20.07 22.02 30.17
CA SER A 577 -20.42 22.13 28.75
C SER A 577 -21.10 23.48 28.45
N GLU A 578 -20.60 24.19 27.44
CA GLU A 578 -21.12 25.50 27.03
C GLU A 578 -22.49 25.42 26.37
N TYR A 579 -22.69 24.36 25.54
CA TYR A 579 -23.96 24.16 24.87
C TYR A 579 -24.48 22.74 25.07
N ASN A 580 -25.73 22.65 25.49
CA ASN A 580 -26.40 21.38 25.72
C ASN A 580 -27.75 21.38 25.01
N LEU A 581 -28.01 20.34 24.23
CA LEU A 581 -29.26 20.16 23.50
C LEU A 581 -29.95 18.89 23.98
N PHE A 582 -31.21 19.03 24.43
CA PHE A 582 -32.09 17.91 24.69
C PHE A 582 -33.03 17.65 23.53
N LEU A 583 -33.08 16.38 23.10
CA LEU A 583 -34.00 15.91 22.08
C LEU A 583 -35.13 15.11 22.70
N ASN A 584 -36.33 15.33 22.19
CA ASN A 584 -37.52 14.54 22.48
C ASN A 584 -38.08 13.92 21.19
N TYR A 585 -38.78 12.81 21.32
CA TYR A 585 -39.46 12.14 20.21
C TYR A 585 -40.96 12.13 20.44
N GLU A 586 -41.67 12.90 19.65
CA GLU A 586 -43.13 13.07 19.73
C GLU A 586 -43.72 13.08 18.33
N ASN A 587 -44.90 12.50 18.17
CA ASN A 587 -45.64 12.46 16.92
C ASN A 587 -44.82 11.88 15.75
N LYS A 588 -43.97 10.89 16.01
CA LYS A 588 -43.03 10.24 15.05
C LYS A 588 -41.91 11.16 14.53
N MET A 589 -41.69 12.30 15.16
CA MET A 589 -40.63 13.22 14.78
C MET A 589 -39.73 13.56 15.98
N SER A 590 -38.47 13.78 15.73
CA SER A 590 -37.49 14.29 16.68
C SER A 590 -37.57 15.82 16.73
N LYS A 591 -37.62 16.38 17.92
CA LYS A 591 -37.72 17.83 18.17
C LYS A 591 -36.71 18.26 19.20
N LYS A 592 -36.31 19.53 19.15
CA LYS A 592 -35.59 20.16 20.25
C LYS A 592 -36.54 20.35 21.41
N LEU A 593 -36.17 19.83 22.59
CA LEU A 593 -36.91 20.01 23.82
C LEU A 593 -36.43 21.28 24.53
N LYS A 594 -35.12 21.39 24.73
CA LYS A 594 -34.47 22.51 25.39
C LYS A 594 -33.01 22.61 24.97
N GLU A 595 -32.46 23.81 24.97
CA GLU A 595 -31.06 24.08 24.70
C GLU A 595 -30.51 25.19 25.60
N GLY A 596 -29.21 25.18 25.89
CA GLY A 596 -28.52 26.19 26.71
C GLY A 596 -27.28 25.64 27.41
N ASN A 597 -26.72 26.40 28.34
CA ASN A 597 -25.61 25.92 29.18
C ASN A 597 -26.12 24.91 30.24
N VAL A 598 -25.21 24.37 31.07
CA VAL A 598 -25.58 23.35 32.08
C VAL A 598 -26.64 23.87 33.03
N ASP A 599 -26.58 25.14 33.47
CA ASP A 599 -27.55 25.74 34.41
C ASP A 599 -28.92 25.90 33.78
N ASP A 600 -28.99 26.23 32.50
CA ASP A 600 -30.25 26.40 31.76
C ASP A 600 -31.01 25.06 31.63
N VAL A 601 -30.29 23.94 31.51
CA VAL A 601 -30.85 22.60 31.23
C VAL A 601 -30.82 21.65 32.43
N LYS A 602 -30.41 22.10 33.62
CA LYS A 602 -30.21 21.26 34.81
C LYS A 602 -31.42 20.41 35.17
N ASP A 603 -32.65 20.98 35.05
CA ASP A 603 -33.88 20.27 35.39
C ASP A 603 -34.15 19.10 34.42
N ASP A 604 -33.80 19.28 33.16
CA ASP A 604 -33.90 18.23 32.13
C ASP A 604 -32.81 17.14 32.32
N ILE A 605 -31.60 17.52 32.75
CA ILE A 605 -30.55 16.57 33.16
C ILE A 605 -31.07 15.70 34.31
N LEU A 606 -31.61 16.32 35.38
CA LEU A 606 -32.17 15.60 36.52
C LEU A 606 -33.34 14.71 36.12
N LYS A 607 -34.27 15.22 35.29
CA LYS A 607 -35.46 14.49 34.89
C LYS A 607 -35.19 13.32 33.94
N ILE A 608 -34.35 13.51 32.94
CA ILE A 608 -34.17 12.56 31.83
C ILE A 608 -33.01 11.61 32.11
N LEU A 609 -31.87 12.11 32.61
CA LEU A 609 -30.66 11.32 32.78
C LEU A 609 -30.55 10.73 34.19
N GLU A 610 -30.97 11.44 35.23
CA GLU A 610 -30.89 10.99 36.61
C GLU A 610 -32.14 10.24 37.10
N GLY A 611 -33.18 10.12 36.27
CA GLY A 611 -34.41 9.43 36.58
C GLY A 611 -35.40 10.25 37.44
N GLY A 612 -35.24 11.58 37.48
CA GLY A 612 -36.08 12.54 38.16
C GLY A 612 -35.62 12.87 39.57
N GLU A 613 -36.14 14.00 40.07
CA GLU A 613 -35.78 14.57 41.39
C GLU A 613 -36.00 13.56 42.54
N ASN A 614 -37.07 12.79 42.49
CA ASN A 614 -37.37 11.78 43.51
C ASN A 614 -36.34 10.62 43.53
N ALA A 615 -35.88 10.17 42.37
CA ALA A 615 -34.87 9.12 42.29
C ALA A 615 -33.50 9.63 42.77
N PHE A 616 -33.18 10.88 42.43
CA PHE A 616 -31.96 11.55 42.89
C PHE A 616 -31.97 11.76 44.40
N LYS A 617 -33.08 12.28 44.98
CA LYS A 617 -33.24 12.44 46.44
C LYS A 617 -33.15 11.09 47.18
N LYS A 618 -33.82 10.04 46.71
CA LYS A 618 -33.72 8.70 47.28
C LYS A 618 -32.31 8.13 47.28
N ARG A 619 -31.55 8.37 46.22
CA ARG A 619 -30.12 7.96 46.16
C ARG A 619 -29.29 8.73 47.17
N LYS A 620 -29.47 10.07 47.25
CA LYS A 620 -28.79 10.93 48.23
C LYS A 620 -29.05 10.47 49.67
N GLU A 621 -30.31 10.25 50.01
CA GLU A 621 -30.71 9.73 51.32
C GLU A 621 -30.13 8.33 51.62
N LYS A 622 -30.17 7.43 50.65
CA LYS A 622 -29.69 6.07 50.81
C LYS A 622 -28.18 5.99 51.01
N TYR A 623 -27.42 6.90 50.41
CA TYR A 623 -25.98 6.98 50.54
C TYR A 623 -25.50 7.81 51.74
N ASN A 624 -26.43 8.36 52.55
CA ASN A 624 -26.11 9.22 53.70
C ASN A 624 -25.21 10.42 53.35
N LEU A 625 -25.38 11.00 52.16
CA LEU A 625 -24.59 12.14 51.67
C LEU A 625 -25.21 13.46 52.17
N ASP A 626 -25.36 13.66 53.49
CA ASP A 626 -25.64 14.96 54.10
C ASP A 626 -24.33 15.74 54.27
N TYR A 627 -23.98 16.51 53.24
CA TYR A 627 -23.06 17.63 53.44
C TYR A 627 -23.89 18.75 54.07
N GLY A 628 -23.78 18.89 55.40
CA GLY A 628 -24.35 20.03 56.09
C GLY A 628 -23.91 21.34 55.42
N VAL A 629 -24.84 22.15 54.96
CA VAL A 629 -24.65 23.54 54.58
C VAL A 629 -24.43 24.35 55.83
#